data_12ad9f14876600ad4a704c00e1e158f2
#
_entry.id   12ad9f14876600ad4a704c00e1e158f2
#
_cell.length_a   1.000
_cell.length_b   1.000
_cell.length_c   1.000
_cell.angle_alpha   90.00
_cell.angle_beta   90.00
_cell.angle_gamma   90.00
#
_symmetry.space_group_name_H-M   'P 1'
#
loop_
_entity.id
_entity.type
_entity.pdbx_description
1 polymer ?
#
loop_
_entity_poly.entity_id
_entity_poly.type
_entity_poly.pdbx_seq_one_letter_code
_entity_poly.pdbx_strand_id
1 'polypeptide(L)'
;MMTQHNKNKQTPTETIQKWIRDFVTKPNPIFGDLPPCPYAQKAIIDGKVEFVELNATADWRTIYQLIWNTDFDDKDVLCVIADPRQFTATETVGMADVLNERFMPRDIVILEDHPDVEERVGSVKLNNGHYTLFLAQRLSKLNRYSRMLESGPYYRNWPRSYLESVKGFRDPKSDRS
;
A
#
# COMPACT_ATOMS: atom_id res chain seq x y z
N MET A 1 -19.93 35.21 -23.85
CA MET A 1 -19.52 33.79 -23.97
C MET A 1 -18.48 33.51 -22.90
N MET A 2 -18.87 32.87 -21.81
CA MET A 2 -17.97 32.53 -20.70
C MET A 2 -17.38 31.17 -20.98
N THR A 3 -16.09 31.12 -21.29
CA THR A 3 -15.29 29.90 -21.33
C THR A 3 -15.03 29.45 -19.89
N GLN A 4 -15.73 28.42 -19.46
CA GLN A 4 -15.48 27.78 -18.18
C GLN A 4 -14.08 27.20 -18.21
N HIS A 5 -13.24 27.66 -17.29
CA HIS A 5 -11.96 27.01 -16.96
C HIS A 5 -12.27 25.62 -16.39
N ASN A 6 -12.10 24.61 -17.21
CA ASN A 6 -12.05 23.23 -16.78
C ASN A 6 -10.75 23.08 -15.98
N LYS A 7 -10.82 23.28 -14.65
CA LYS A 7 -9.71 22.96 -13.75
C LYS A 7 -9.44 21.47 -13.94
N ASN A 8 -8.28 21.13 -14.50
CA ASN A 8 -7.79 19.77 -14.66
C ASN A 8 -7.89 19.05 -13.32
N LYS A 9 -8.94 18.26 -13.15
CA LYS A 9 -9.11 17.40 -11.96
C LYS A 9 -8.09 16.28 -12.09
N GLN A 10 -7.14 16.18 -11.16
CA GLN A 10 -6.19 15.06 -11.13
C GLN A 10 -6.91 13.73 -11.16
N THR A 11 -6.37 12.78 -11.91
CA THR A 11 -6.85 11.40 -11.89
C THR A 11 -6.52 10.73 -10.56
N PRO A 12 -7.23 9.64 -10.19
CA PRO A 12 -6.86 8.83 -9.03
C PRO A 12 -5.39 8.41 -9.03
N THR A 13 -4.89 7.94 -10.17
CA THR A 13 -3.48 7.55 -10.34
C THR A 13 -2.54 8.72 -10.10
N GLU A 14 -2.80 9.88 -10.68
CA GLU A 14 -1.96 11.09 -10.47
C GLU A 14 -1.97 11.53 -9.00
N THR A 15 -3.13 11.43 -8.33
CA THR A 15 -3.25 11.75 -6.90
C THR A 15 -2.40 10.81 -6.05
N ILE A 16 -2.47 9.50 -6.29
CA ILE A 16 -1.68 8.51 -5.55
C ILE A 16 -0.19 8.64 -5.87
N GLN A 17 0.18 8.84 -7.13
CA GLN A 17 1.58 9.09 -7.50
C GLN A 17 2.14 10.35 -6.85
N LYS A 18 1.32 11.39 -6.73
CA LYS A 18 1.70 12.61 -6.00
C LYS A 18 1.92 12.32 -4.51
N TRP A 19 1.02 11.61 -3.86
CA TRP A 19 1.16 11.21 -2.45
C TRP A 19 2.42 10.36 -2.24
N ILE A 20 2.70 9.38 -3.12
CA ILE A 20 3.92 8.59 -3.05
C ILE A 20 5.16 9.48 -3.13
N ARG A 21 5.22 10.37 -4.10
CA ARG A 21 6.36 11.27 -4.32
C ARG A 21 6.55 12.26 -3.16
N ASP A 22 5.46 12.82 -2.64
CA ASP A 22 5.53 13.94 -1.69
C ASP A 22 5.58 13.48 -0.24
N PHE A 23 5.20 12.22 0.04
CA PHE A 23 5.16 11.66 1.38
C PHE A 23 5.87 10.29 1.50
N VAL A 24 5.42 9.26 0.75
CA VAL A 24 5.87 7.87 0.96
C VAL A 24 7.38 7.69 0.74
N THR A 25 7.96 8.50 -0.16
CA THR A 25 9.40 8.47 -0.50
C THR A 25 10.22 9.56 0.19
N LYS A 26 9.62 10.34 1.09
CA LYS A 26 10.33 11.43 1.80
C LYS A 26 10.85 10.99 3.15
N PRO A 27 12.13 11.21 3.46
CA PRO A 27 12.66 10.96 4.79
C PRO A 27 11.87 11.69 5.88
N ASN A 28 11.67 11.00 7.02
CA ASN A 28 10.98 11.57 8.16
C ASN A 28 11.66 11.07 9.46
N PRO A 29 11.94 11.96 10.43
CA PRO A 29 12.62 11.61 11.68
C PRO A 29 11.89 10.52 12.49
N ILE A 30 10.55 10.41 12.36
CA ILE A 30 9.77 9.39 13.07
C ILE A 30 10.17 7.96 12.65
N PHE A 31 10.70 7.79 11.44
CA PHE A 31 11.19 6.53 10.87
C PHE A 31 12.73 6.44 10.91
N GLY A 32 13.39 7.24 11.77
CA GLY A 32 14.85 7.26 11.86
C GLY A 32 15.51 7.86 10.61
N ASP A 33 14.94 8.94 10.08
CA ASP A 33 15.38 9.65 8.88
C ASP A 33 15.25 8.83 7.57
N LEU A 34 14.54 7.71 7.63
CA LEU A 34 14.10 6.97 6.44
C LEU A 34 12.70 7.43 5.99
N PRO A 35 12.33 7.21 4.73
CA PRO A 35 10.95 7.46 4.28
C PRO A 35 9.98 6.38 4.82
N PRO A 36 8.67 6.66 4.84
CA PRO A 36 7.64 5.68 5.20
C PRO A 36 7.76 4.34 4.46
N CYS A 37 8.15 4.36 3.18
CA CYS A 37 8.53 3.16 2.45
C CYS A 37 9.88 3.37 1.76
N PRO A 38 11.00 2.91 2.33
CA PRO A 38 12.34 3.13 1.78
C PRO A 38 12.57 2.55 0.38
N TYR A 39 11.75 1.60 -0.02
CA TYR A 39 11.89 0.89 -1.31
C TYR A 39 10.98 1.43 -2.42
N ALA A 40 9.99 2.26 -2.08
CA ALA A 40 9.01 2.77 -3.04
C ALA A 40 9.66 3.63 -4.13
N GLN A 41 10.63 4.48 -3.77
CA GLN A 41 11.29 5.35 -4.75
C GLN A 41 11.97 4.55 -5.85
N LYS A 42 12.72 3.51 -5.48
CA LYS A 42 13.40 2.65 -6.46
C LYS A 42 12.39 1.93 -7.35
N ALA A 43 11.33 1.36 -6.78
CA ALA A 43 10.31 0.68 -7.56
C ALA A 43 9.61 1.60 -8.57
N ILE A 44 9.36 2.86 -8.21
CA ILE A 44 8.80 3.87 -9.14
C ILE A 44 9.77 4.20 -10.26
N ILE A 45 11.05 4.49 -9.94
CA ILE A 45 12.07 4.85 -10.92
C ILE A 45 12.30 3.71 -11.91
N ASP A 46 12.32 2.48 -11.44
CA ASP A 46 12.54 1.28 -12.24
C ASP A 46 11.30 0.85 -13.06
N GLY A 47 10.16 1.57 -12.95
CA GLY A 47 8.91 1.22 -13.63
C GLY A 47 8.28 -0.09 -13.12
N LYS A 48 8.56 -0.47 -11.87
CA LYS A 48 8.14 -1.72 -11.25
C LYS A 48 6.82 -1.61 -10.48
N VAL A 49 6.15 -0.46 -10.53
CA VAL A 49 4.81 -0.26 -9.96
C VAL A 49 3.80 -0.14 -11.08
N GLU A 50 2.80 -1.01 -11.06
CA GLU A 50 1.64 -0.94 -11.94
C GLU A 50 0.48 -0.29 -11.18
N PHE A 51 -0.19 0.71 -11.80
CA PHE A 51 -1.36 1.38 -11.25
C PHE A 51 -2.59 1.01 -12.05
N VAL A 52 -3.65 0.56 -11.38
CA VAL A 52 -4.93 0.21 -12.00
C VAL A 52 -6.06 0.91 -11.25
N GLU A 53 -6.82 1.75 -11.96
CA GLU A 53 -8.04 2.37 -11.42
C GLU A 53 -9.23 1.43 -11.62
N LEU A 54 -9.96 1.13 -10.53
CA LEU A 54 -11.18 0.35 -10.62
C LEU A 54 -12.34 1.20 -11.15
N ASN A 55 -13.15 0.62 -12.00
CA ASN A 55 -14.43 1.21 -12.33
C ASN A 55 -15.45 1.01 -11.19
N ALA A 56 -16.51 1.81 -11.17
CA ALA A 56 -17.51 1.82 -10.10
C ALA A 56 -18.30 0.51 -9.93
N THR A 57 -18.26 -0.38 -10.93
CA THR A 57 -18.97 -1.68 -10.90
C THR A 57 -18.06 -2.85 -10.57
N ALA A 58 -16.75 -2.59 -10.40
CA ALA A 58 -15.80 -3.64 -10.03
C ALA A 58 -16.05 -4.14 -8.60
N ASP A 59 -15.87 -5.43 -8.41
CA ASP A 59 -15.99 -6.11 -7.13
C ASP A 59 -14.66 -6.79 -6.75
N TRP A 60 -14.65 -7.54 -5.64
CA TRP A 60 -13.49 -8.26 -5.18
C TRP A 60 -12.94 -9.28 -6.22
N ARG A 61 -13.79 -9.81 -7.10
CA ARG A 61 -13.37 -10.74 -8.18
C ARG A 61 -12.50 -10.03 -9.21
N THR A 62 -12.82 -8.78 -9.50
CA THR A 62 -11.98 -7.93 -10.36
C THR A 62 -10.60 -7.75 -9.76
N ILE A 63 -10.51 -7.44 -8.46
CA ILE A 63 -9.23 -7.30 -7.75
C ILE A 63 -8.47 -8.63 -7.77
N TYR A 64 -9.15 -9.74 -7.49
CA TYR A 64 -8.56 -11.08 -7.55
C TYR A 64 -7.95 -11.36 -8.93
N GLN A 65 -8.69 -11.08 -10.02
CA GLN A 65 -8.22 -11.31 -11.39
C GLN A 65 -7.02 -10.43 -11.75
N LEU A 66 -7.02 -9.17 -11.33
CA LEU A 66 -5.88 -8.27 -11.52
C LEU A 66 -4.63 -8.83 -10.85
N ILE A 67 -4.72 -9.26 -9.59
CA ILE A 67 -3.59 -9.85 -8.86
C ILE A 67 -3.13 -11.15 -9.54
N TRP A 68 -4.09 -12.01 -9.94
CA TRP A 68 -3.79 -13.29 -10.60
C TRP A 68 -3.03 -13.11 -11.91
N ASN A 69 -3.36 -12.09 -12.69
CA ASN A 69 -2.80 -11.83 -14.01
C ASN A 69 -1.54 -10.97 -14.00
N THR A 70 -1.19 -10.37 -12.85
CA THR A 70 0.02 -9.55 -12.75
C THR A 70 1.27 -10.42 -12.74
N ASP A 71 2.24 -10.06 -13.58
CA ASP A 71 3.57 -10.68 -13.59
C ASP A 71 4.45 -10.03 -12.51
N PHE A 72 4.50 -10.66 -11.34
CA PHE A 72 5.34 -10.21 -10.23
C PHE A 72 6.84 -10.55 -10.40
N ASP A 73 7.26 -11.16 -11.48
CA ASP A 73 8.68 -11.24 -11.86
C ASP A 73 9.12 -9.94 -12.57
N ASP A 74 8.20 -9.30 -13.28
CA ASP A 74 8.41 -7.97 -13.86
C ASP A 74 8.02 -6.83 -12.91
N LYS A 75 6.93 -6.94 -12.19
CA LYS A 75 6.44 -5.89 -11.28
C LYS A 75 6.77 -6.17 -9.81
N ASP A 76 7.10 -5.12 -9.06
CA ASP A 76 7.30 -5.20 -7.61
C ASP A 76 5.98 -4.97 -6.85
N VAL A 77 5.13 -4.11 -7.39
CA VAL A 77 3.84 -3.73 -6.77
C VAL A 77 2.77 -3.55 -7.84
N LEU A 78 1.61 -4.16 -7.61
CA LEU A 78 0.35 -3.79 -8.24
C LEU A 78 -0.42 -2.90 -7.24
N CYS A 79 -0.68 -1.64 -7.61
CA CYS A 79 -1.47 -0.68 -6.86
C CYS A 79 -2.86 -0.56 -7.50
N VAL A 80 -3.86 -1.20 -6.90
CA VAL A 80 -5.26 -1.09 -7.32
C VAL A 80 -5.91 0.06 -6.57
N ILE A 81 -6.52 1.01 -7.29
CA ILE A 81 -7.08 2.26 -6.76
C ILE A 81 -8.59 2.23 -6.95
N ALA A 82 -9.35 2.38 -5.86
CA ALA A 82 -10.80 2.43 -5.87
C ALA A 82 -11.34 3.72 -5.25
N ASP A 83 -12.54 4.15 -5.67
CA ASP A 83 -13.28 5.20 -4.98
C ASP A 83 -13.59 4.73 -3.54
N PRO A 84 -13.31 5.52 -2.49
CA PRO A 84 -13.51 5.08 -1.11
C PRO A 84 -14.98 4.80 -0.75
N ARG A 85 -15.93 5.26 -1.57
CA ARG A 85 -17.36 4.96 -1.41
C ARG A 85 -17.75 3.59 -1.99
N GLN A 86 -16.87 2.97 -2.78
CA GLN A 86 -17.12 1.66 -3.41
C GLN A 86 -17.00 0.52 -2.40
N PHE A 87 -16.09 0.64 -1.45
CA PHE A 87 -15.88 -0.31 -0.37
C PHE A 87 -15.75 0.45 0.95
N THR A 88 -16.46 0.04 1.98
CA THR A 88 -16.25 0.55 3.33
C THR A 88 -14.88 0.13 3.88
N ALA A 89 -14.40 0.79 4.93
CA ALA A 89 -13.16 0.41 5.61
C ALA A 89 -13.18 -1.07 6.05
N THR A 90 -14.29 -1.53 6.64
CA THR A 90 -14.45 -2.92 7.08
C THR A 90 -14.43 -3.91 5.91
N GLU A 91 -15.10 -3.59 4.81
CA GLU A 91 -15.07 -4.42 3.60
C GLU A 91 -13.68 -4.48 2.98
N THR A 92 -12.95 -3.36 3.00
CA THR A 92 -11.57 -3.28 2.47
C THR A 92 -10.65 -4.22 3.24
N VAL A 93 -10.67 -4.17 4.58
CA VAL A 93 -9.90 -5.09 5.43
C VAL A 93 -10.31 -6.54 5.19
N GLY A 94 -11.63 -6.83 5.23
CA GLY A 94 -12.11 -8.21 5.02
C GLY A 94 -11.77 -8.77 3.64
N MET A 95 -11.78 -7.94 2.60
CA MET A 95 -11.33 -8.35 1.26
C MET A 95 -9.83 -8.63 1.23
N ALA A 96 -9.00 -7.79 1.86
CA ALA A 96 -7.56 -8.01 1.93
C ALA A 96 -7.26 -9.33 2.67
N ASP A 97 -7.96 -9.63 3.76
CA ASP A 97 -7.80 -10.89 4.50
C ASP A 97 -8.11 -12.11 3.62
N VAL A 98 -9.26 -12.10 2.93
CA VAL A 98 -9.64 -13.21 2.01
C VAL A 98 -8.65 -13.36 0.85
N LEU A 99 -8.18 -12.25 0.29
CA LEU A 99 -7.16 -12.28 -0.77
C LEU A 99 -5.84 -12.82 -0.23
N ASN A 100 -5.41 -12.43 0.97
CA ASN A 100 -4.20 -12.93 1.61
C ASN A 100 -4.24 -14.44 1.87
N GLU A 101 -5.38 -14.99 2.31
CA GLU A 101 -5.55 -16.45 2.46
C GLU A 101 -5.26 -17.20 1.14
N ARG A 102 -5.60 -16.60 0.00
CA ARG A 102 -5.43 -17.20 -1.33
C ARG A 102 -4.05 -16.99 -1.93
N PHE A 103 -3.45 -15.82 -1.71
CA PHE A 103 -2.26 -15.40 -2.43
C PHE A 103 -0.96 -15.51 -1.62
N MET A 104 -0.99 -15.47 -0.28
CA MET A 104 0.22 -15.66 0.53
C MET A 104 0.89 -17.03 0.30
N PRO A 105 0.15 -18.15 0.14
CA PRO A 105 0.77 -19.43 -0.25
C PRO A 105 1.49 -19.40 -1.61
N ARG A 106 1.20 -18.37 -2.43
CA ARG A 106 1.81 -18.13 -3.75
C ARG A 106 2.87 -17.03 -3.71
N ASP A 107 3.34 -16.69 -2.53
CA ASP A 107 4.33 -15.62 -2.32
C ASP A 107 3.84 -14.21 -2.70
N ILE A 108 2.54 -13.93 -2.61
CA ILE A 108 1.97 -12.59 -2.82
C ILE A 108 1.23 -12.18 -1.56
N VAL A 109 1.48 -10.96 -1.09
CA VAL A 109 0.77 -10.32 0.02
C VAL A 109 0.02 -9.09 -0.46
N ILE A 110 -1.16 -8.88 0.07
CA ILE A 110 -1.98 -7.70 -0.17
C ILE A 110 -2.02 -6.86 1.10
N LEU A 111 -1.60 -5.61 1.00
CA LEU A 111 -1.82 -4.59 2.01
C LEU A 111 -2.91 -3.66 1.51
N GLU A 112 -3.74 -3.17 2.42
CA GLU A 112 -4.82 -2.24 2.12
C GLU A 112 -4.55 -0.86 2.72
N ASP A 113 -5.22 0.14 2.19
CA ASP A 113 -5.31 1.49 2.74
C ASP A 113 -6.70 2.05 2.45
N HIS A 114 -7.37 2.58 3.47
CA HIS A 114 -8.67 3.22 3.33
C HIS A 114 -8.67 4.59 4.05
N PRO A 115 -9.21 5.66 3.43
CA PRO A 115 -9.18 7.01 4.01
C PRO A 115 -9.80 7.13 5.40
N ASP A 116 -10.81 6.29 5.71
CA ASP A 116 -11.51 6.30 6.99
C ASP A 116 -10.84 5.44 8.08
N VAL A 117 -9.74 4.74 7.74
CA VAL A 117 -8.92 4.02 8.73
C VAL A 117 -7.78 4.93 9.16
N GLU A 118 -7.71 5.19 10.47
CA GLU A 118 -6.63 6.01 11.01
C GLU A 118 -5.39 5.16 11.28
N GLU A 119 -4.40 5.27 10.41
CA GLU A 119 -3.09 4.65 10.57
C GLU A 119 -2.05 5.69 10.92
N ARG A 120 -1.38 5.52 12.07
CA ARG A 120 -0.37 6.48 12.56
C ARG A 120 0.86 5.80 13.13
N VAL A 121 2.00 6.47 12.91
CA VAL A 121 3.22 6.26 13.68
C VAL A 121 3.58 7.58 14.35
N GLY A 122 3.44 7.63 15.66
CA GLY A 122 3.54 8.89 16.40
C GLY A 122 2.51 9.92 15.92
N SER A 123 2.96 11.10 15.53
CA SER A 123 2.12 12.16 14.97
C SER A 123 1.87 12.03 13.47
N VAL A 124 2.54 11.10 12.79
CA VAL A 124 2.48 10.98 11.32
C VAL A 124 1.34 10.06 10.91
N LYS A 125 0.40 10.59 10.12
CA LYS A 125 -0.67 9.83 9.47
C LYS A 125 -0.12 9.16 8.21
N LEU A 126 -0.40 7.88 8.01
CA LEU A 126 0.18 7.08 6.93
C LEU A 126 -0.72 6.90 5.73
N ASN A 127 -2.05 6.86 5.90
CA ASN A 127 -2.94 6.64 4.78
C ASN A 127 -2.96 7.82 3.79
N ASN A 128 -3.33 7.54 2.53
CA ASN A 128 -3.34 8.55 1.47
C ASN A 128 -4.47 9.59 1.63
N GLY A 129 -5.53 9.29 2.36
CA GLY A 129 -6.64 10.18 2.67
C GLY A 129 -7.62 10.45 1.52
N HIS A 130 -7.47 9.82 0.36
CA HIS A 130 -8.27 10.10 -0.84
C HIS A 130 -8.95 8.85 -1.42
N TYR A 131 -8.23 7.75 -1.56
CA TYR A 131 -8.68 6.54 -2.27
C TYR A 131 -8.44 5.30 -1.45
N THR A 132 -9.28 4.29 -1.69
CA THR A 132 -9.02 2.93 -1.21
C THR A 132 -7.95 2.30 -2.08
N LEU A 133 -6.93 1.70 -1.46
CA LEU A 133 -5.85 1.01 -2.15
C LEU A 133 -5.78 -0.46 -1.76
N PHE A 134 -5.47 -1.31 -2.74
CA PHE A 134 -4.99 -2.67 -2.52
C PHE A 134 -3.61 -2.78 -3.15
N LEU A 135 -2.60 -3.06 -2.34
CA LEU A 135 -1.19 -3.10 -2.73
C LEU A 135 -0.72 -4.55 -2.71
N ALA A 136 -0.74 -5.19 -3.87
CA ALA A 136 -0.23 -6.57 -3.99
C ALA A 136 1.26 -6.57 -4.36
N GLN A 137 2.05 -7.38 -3.67
CA GLN A 137 3.50 -7.45 -3.85
C GLN A 137 4.07 -8.81 -3.41
N ARG A 138 5.31 -9.11 -3.80
CA ARG A 138 6.00 -10.34 -3.37
C ARG A 138 6.20 -10.36 -1.85
N LEU A 139 5.59 -11.35 -1.18
CA LEU A 139 5.68 -11.55 0.27
C LEU A 139 7.13 -11.76 0.74
N SER A 140 7.86 -12.66 0.09
CA SER A 140 9.25 -12.96 0.43
C SER A 140 10.16 -11.73 0.29
N LYS A 141 9.94 -10.91 -0.74
CA LYS A 141 10.69 -9.67 -1.00
C LYS A 141 10.38 -8.62 0.08
N LEU A 142 9.10 -8.43 0.40
CA LEU A 142 8.67 -7.49 1.43
C LEU A 142 9.20 -7.89 2.82
N ASN A 143 9.12 -9.18 3.17
CA ASN A 143 9.62 -9.69 4.44
C ASN A 143 11.14 -9.54 4.56
N ARG A 144 11.88 -9.80 3.47
CA ARG A 144 13.34 -9.56 3.46
C ARG A 144 13.66 -8.10 3.73
N TYR A 145 12.97 -7.17 3.09
CA TYR A 145 13.18 -5.74 3.31
C TYR A 145 12.79 -5.31 4.72
N SER A 146 11.68 -5.82 5.25
CA SER A 146 11.28 -5.53 6.64
C SER A 146 12.34 -5.97 7.65
N ARG A 147 12.90 -7.18 7.49
CA ARG A 147 13.98 -7.68 8.36
C ARG A 147 15.24 -6.83 8.27
N MET A 148 15.60 -6.30 7.11
CA MET A 148 16.73 -5.38 6.98
C MET A 148 16.55 -4.07 7.77
N LEU A 149 15.29 -3.63 7.96
CA LEU A 149 14.98 -2.42 8.72
C LEU A 149 14.93 -2.65 10.24
N GLU A 150 14.80 -3.91 10.70
CA GLU A 150 14.70 -4.25 12.13
C GLU A 150 15.99 -3.89 12.93
N SER A 151 17.14 -3.99 12.30
CA SER A 151 18.42 -3.65 12.94
C SER A 151 18.64 -2.14 13.12
N GLY A 152 17.78 -1.32 12.50
CA GLY A 152 17.89 0.14 12.51
C GLY A 152 16.82 0.84 13.35
N PRO A 153 16.74 2.16 13.28
CA PRO A 153 15.78 2.96 14.03
C PRO A 153 14.38 2.98 13.44
N TYR A 154 14.15 2.38 12.26
CA TYR A 154 12.94 2.53 11.47
C TYR A 154 11.65 2.17 12.24
N TYR A 155 11.65 1.03 12.94
CA TYR A 155 10.49 0.55 13.69
C TYR A 155 10.39 1.05 15.13
N ARG A 156 11.34 1.87 15.61
CA ARG A 156 11.44 2.28 17.02
C ARG A 156 10.17 2.95 17.56
N ASN A 157 9.52 3.77 16.74
CA ASN A 157 8.34 4.57 17.11
C ASN A 157 7.02 3.94 16.67
N TRP A 158 7.05 2.75 16.07
CA TRP A 158 5.84 2.08 15.60
C TRP A 158 5.05 1.51 16.78
N PRO A 159 3.73 1.78 16.88
CA PRO A 159 2.90 1.09 17.85
C PRO A 159 2.93 -0.42 17.61
N ARG A 160 3.00 -1.21 18.70
CA ARG A 160 3.07 -2.67 18.59
C ARG A 160 1.87 -3.25 17.82
N SER A 161 0.65 -2.76 18.13
CA SER A 161 -0.56 -3.18 17.43
C SER A 161 -0.51 -2.93 15.93
N TYR A 162 0.09 -1.80 15.52
CA TYR A 162 0.25 -1.47 14.11
C TYR A 162 1.33 -2.34 13.43
N LEU A 163 2.42 -2.64 14.12
CA LEU A 163 3.42 -3.60 13.63
C LEU A 163 2.81 -5.00 13.41
N GLU A 164 1.97 -5.45 14.33
CA GLU A 164 1.26 -6.73 14.18
C GLU A 164 0.32 -6.73 12.97
N SER A 165 -0.43 -5.63 12.76
CA SER A 165 -1.37 -5.53 11.64
C SER A 165 -0.70 -5.47 10.27
N VAL A 166 0.48 -4.86 10.14
CA VAL A 166 1.16 -4.71 8.84
C VAL A 166 2.27 -5.74 8.61
N LYS A 167 2.80 -6.37 9.67
CA LYS A 167 3.98 -7.23 9.58
C LYS A 167 3.78 -8.59 10.26
N GLY A 168 3.19 -8.65 11.45
CA GLY A 168 3.09 -9.88 12.24
C GLY A 168 2.37 -10.99 11.51
N PHE A 169 1.27 -10.71 10.83
CA PHE A 169 0.49 -11.72 10.10
C PHE A 169 1.25 -12.35 8.92
N ARG A 170 2.18 -11.63 8.31
CA ARG A 170 2.92 -12.07 7.12
C ARG A 170 4.32 -12.62 7.40
N ASP A 171 4.89 -12.35 8.58
CA ASP A 171 6.21 -12.84 9.00
C ASP A 171 6.22 -13.26 10.48
N PRO A 172 5.60 -14.41 10.81
CA PRO A 172 5.48 -14.87 12.20
C PRO A 172 6.83 -15.23 12.85
N LYS A 173 7.94 -15.20 12.11
CA LYS A 173 9.28 -15.45 12.66
C LYS A 173 9.92 -14.21 13.29
N SER A 174 9.36 -13.02 13.07
CA SER A 174 9.91 -11.77 13.59
C SER A 174 9.63 -11.53 15.09
N ASP A 175 8.70 -12.30 15.69
CA ASP A 175 8.31 -12.17 17.10
C ASP A 175 9.14 -13.07 18.06
N ARG A 176 10.22 -13.70 17.59
CA ARG A 176 11.02 -14.66 18.40
C ARG A 176 12.42 -14.16 18.77
N SER A 177 12.59 -12.85 18.93
CA SER A 177 13.84 -12.27 19.46
C SER A 177 13.61 -11.43 20.70
#